data_2034599060c022b5c43908a32e25b731
#
_entry.id   2034599060c022b5c43908a32e25b731
#
_cell.length_a   1.000
_cell.length_b   1.000
_cell.length_c   1.000
_cell.angle_alpha   90.00
_cell.angle_beta   90.00
_cell.angle_gamma   90.00
#
_symmetry.space_group_name_H-M   'P 1'
#
loop_
_entity.id
_entity.type
_entity.pdbx_description
1 polymer ?
#
loop_
_entity_poly.entity_id
_entity_poly.type
_entity_poly.pdbx_seq_one_letter_code
_entity_poly.pdbx_strand_id
1 'polypeptide(L)'
;MALVMYDLDGALLDTAGEIAEAVNMTLKDFGHETVSDQQVRDWIGHGTGWLMKTAWQHTQGPMDAPWDKVMERFVTHYEKTAGTHSRAFPHVLDTLNRTRAAGVKQAIVTNKETRFTTRVLEQHGLADAFDMVICGDSLPVKKPNPAVIDHCLAQMGTSAGEALFVGDSQIDVATAKSAGVVCWAVTYGYNLGKPIEDAMPDRVIEDIRGVPSFFRAME
;
A
#
# COMPACT_ATOMS: atom_id res chain seq x y z
N MET A 1 -17.14 -16.41 5.81
CA MET A 1 -17.67 -15.05 5.48
C MET A 1 -16.68 -14.40 4.52
N ALA A 2 -17.15 -13.94 3.36
CA ALA A 2 -16.30 -13.38 2.30
C ALA A 2 -15.54 -12.13 2.76
N LEU A 3 -14.25 -12.03 2.39
CA LEU A 3 -13.35 -10.93 2.75
C LEU A 3 -12.52 -10.53 1.54
N VAL A 4 -12.44 -9.24 1.25
CA VAL A 4 -11.41 -8.68 0.39
C VAL A 4 -10.44 -7.84 1.19
N MET A 5 -9.15 -8.08 0.99
CA MET A 5 -8.06 -7.29 1.53
C MET A 5 -7.42 -6.51 0.40
N TYR A 6 -7.10 -5.25 0.65
CA TYR A 6 -6.46 -4.36 -0.33
C TYR A 6 -5.13 -3.83 0.21
N ASP A 7 -4.14 -3.70 -0.66
CA ASP A 7 -3.08 -2.72 -0.39
C ASP A 7 -3.63 -1.30 -0.61
N LEU A 8 -2.93 -0.31 -0.09
CA LEU A 8 -3.34 1.10 -0.16
C LEU A 8 -2.60 1.85 -1.26
N ASP A 9 -1.28 2.00 -1.10
CA ASP A 9 -0.43 2.81 -2.00
C ASP A 9 -0.21 2.07 -3.33
N GLY A 10 -0.70 2.62 -4.43
CA GLY A 10 -0.61 1.98 -5.75
C GLY A 10 -1.76 1.04 -6.10
N ALA A 11 -2.53 0.57 -5.12
CA ALA A 11 -3.70 -0.29 -5.35
C ALA A 11 -5.02 0.49 -5.28
N LEU A 12 -5.28 1.21 -4.19
CA LEU A 12 -6.47 2.03 -4.00
C LEU A 12 -6.24 3.50 -4.30
N LEU A 13 -5.08 4.02 -3.87
CA LEU A 13 -4.74 5.44 -3.98
C LEU A 13 -3.38 5.63 -4.66
N ASP A 14 -3.33 6.61 -5.57
CA ASP A 14 -2.06 7.14 -6.09
C ASP A 14 -1.51 8.16 -5.10
N THR A 15 -0.56 7.74 -4.27
CA THR A 15 0.05 8.52 -3.20
C THR A 15 1.49 8.94 -3.51
N ALA A 16 2.04 8.53 -4.65
CA ALA A 16 3.46 8.69 -4.94
C ALA A 16 3.92 10.16 -4.93
N GLY A 17 3.08 11.09 -5.42
CA GLY A 17 3.43 12.52 -5.46
C GLY A 17 3.67 13.12 -4.08
N GLU A 18 2.81 12.85 -3.09
CA GLU A 18 2.97 13.34 -1.73
C GLU A 18 4.14 12.68 -0.98
N ILE A 19 4.43 11.41 -1.31
CA ILE A 19 5.60 10.70 -0.80
C ILE A 19 6.89 11.30 -1.38
N ALA A 20 6.91 11.56 -2.70
CA ALA A 20 8.06 12.17 -3.38
C ALA A 20 8.35 13.58 -2.85
N GLU A 21 7.32 14.37 -2.56
CA GLU A 21 7.47 15.68 -1.94
C GLU A 21 8.14 15.57 -0.58
N ALA A 22 7.67 14.69 0.31
CA ALA A 22 8.27 14.49 1.64
C ALA A 22 9.72 14.00 1.56
N VAL A 23 10.02 13.06 0.67
CA VAL A 23 11.38 12.59 0.40
C VAL A 23 12.28 13.75 -0.02
N ASN A 24 11.86 14.53 -1.01
CA ASN A 24 12.65 15.62 -1.58
C ASN A 24 12.84 16.79 -0.60
N MET A 25 11.84 17.08 0.23
CA MET A 25 12.00 18.07 1.32
C MET A 25 13.06 17.60 2.31
N THR A 26 13.02 16.31 2.68
CA THR A 26 14.02 15.73 3.59
C THR A 26 15.42 15.75 3.00
N LEU A 27 15.59 15.32 1.76
CA LEU A 27 16.87 15.34 1.07
C LEU A 27 17.48 16.75 1.05
N LYS A 28 16.67 17.75 0.71
CA LYS A 28 17.10 19.18 0.71
C LYS A 28 17.54 19.67 2.08
N ASP A 29 16.84 19.31 3.14
CA ASP A 29 17.17 19.72 4.51
C ASP A 29 18.57 19.27 4.94
N PHE A 30 19.06 18.16 4.36
CA PHE A 30 20.40 17.62 4.62
C PHE A 30 21.42 17.87 3.49
N GLY A 31 21.09 18.74 2.52
CA GLY A 31 22.01 19.12 1.45
C GLY A 31 22.19 18.07 0.36
N HIS A 32 21.25 17.12 0.22
CA HIS A 32 21.22 16.16 -0.87
C HIS A 32 20.51 16.72 -2.11
N GLU A 33 20.86 16.18 -3.27
CA GLU A 33 20.09 16.37 -4.50
C GLU A 33 18.70 15.73 -4.37
N THR A 34 17.74 16.22 -5.17
CA THR A 34 16.40 15.66 -5.22
C THR A 34 16.31 14.48 -6.19
N VAL A 35 15.32 13.65 -6.00
CA VAL A 35 14.95 12.53 -6.89
C VAL A 35 13.67 12.82 -7.65
N SER A 36 13.46 12.15 -8.77
CA SER A 36 12.24 12.28 -9.56
C SER A 36 11.07 11.51 -8.92
N ASP A 37 9.85 11.91 -9.26
CA ASP A 37 8.63 11.19 -8.85
C ASP A 37 8.64 9.74 -9.33
N GLN A 38 9.17 9.46 -10.52
CA GLN A 38 9.28 8.10 -11.04
C GLN A 38 10.23 7.23 -10.20
N GLN A 39 11.36 7.77 -9.77
CA GLN A 39 12.28 7.05 -8.87
C GLN A 39 11.60 6.71 -7.54
N VAL A 40 10.84 7.66 -6.99
CA VAL A 40 10.09 7.39 -5.75
C VAL A 40 9.02 6.33 -5.96
N ARG A 41 8.26 6.38 -7.07
CA ARG A 41 7.30 5.32 -7.45
C ARG A 41 7.95 3.95 -7.48
N ASP A 42 9.13 3.86 -8.08
CA ASP A 42 9.88 2.61 -8.21
C ASP A 42 10.40 2.08 -6.85
N TRP A 43 10.39 2.90 -5.82
CA TRP A 43 10.87 2.53 -4.47
C TRP A 43 9.75 2.35 -3.44
N ILE A 44 8.49 2.64 -3.76
CA ILE A 44 7.37 2.42 -2.84
C ILE A 44 7.09 0.91 -2.69
N GLY A 45 6.77 0.47 -1.47
CA GLY A 45 6.33 -0.89 -1.17
C GLY A 45 6.96 -1.49 0.10
N HIS A 46 8.23 -1.23 0.36
CA HIS A 46 8.94 -1.77 1.53
C HIS A 46 8.81 -0.94 2.82
N GLY A 47 8.01 0.15 2.78
CA GLY A 47 7.82 1.10 3.89
C GLY A 47 8.84 2.24 3.88
N THR A 48 8.56 3.25 4.70
CA THR A 48 9.23 4.56 4.67
C THR A 48 10.73 4.51 4.98
N GLY A 49 11.14 3.66 5.93
CA GLY A 49 12.55 3.52 6.29
C GLY A 49 13.41 3.00 5.14
N TRP A 50 12.90 2.01 4.40
CA TRP A 50 13.59 1.48 3.23
C TRP A 50 13.61 2.51 2.08
N LEU A 51 12.49 3.16 1.83
CA LEU A 51 12.34 4.20 0.82
C LEU A 51 13.33 5.35 1.04
N MET A 52 13.34 5.92 2.24
CA MET A 52 14.23 7.04 2.57
C MET A 52 15.71 6.64 2.48
N LYS A 53 16.05 5.41 2.93
CA LYS A 53 17.41 4.89 2.82
C LYS A 53 17.85 4.73 1.36
N THR A 54 16.94 4.24 0.50
CA THR A 54 17.19 4.09 -0.93
C THR A 54 17.43 5.46 -1.60
N ALA A 55 16.56 6.44 -1.32
CA ALA A 55 16.70 7.80 -1.83
C ALA A 55 18.03 8.45 -1.36
N TRP A 56 18.37 8.29 -0.09
CA TRP A 56 19.61 8.79 0.50
C TRP A 56 20.86 8.24 -0.19
N GLN A 57 20.87 6.93 -0.43
CA GLN A 57 22.01 6.26 -1.09
C GLN A 57 22.07 6.55 -2.60
N HIS A 58 20.94 6.90 -3.21
CA HIS A 58 20.86 7.20 -4.64
C HIS A 58 21.39 8.61 -4.96
N THR A 59 21.26 9.54 -4.03
CA THR A 59 21.62 10.95 -4.23
C THR A 59 23.02 11.26 -3.74
N GLN A 60 23.63 12.30 -4.33
CA GLN A 60 24.90 12.85 -3.83
C GLN A 60 24.61 13.87 -2.72
N GLY A 61 25.36 13.77 -1.63
CA GLY A 61 25.23 14.66 -0.47
C GLY A 61 26.02 14.16 0.74
N PRO A 62 25.97 14.89 1.87
CA PRO A 62 26.63 14.50 3.10
C PRO A 62 26.09 13.17 3.65
N MET A 63 26.95 12.18 3.86
CA MET A 63 26.56 10.84 4.33
C MET A 63 26.66 10.65 5.84
N ASP A 64 27.08 11.65 6.59
CA ASP A 64 27.40 11.61 8.02
C ASP A 64 26.24 12.07 8.92
N ALA A 65 25.08 12.39 8.37
CA ALA A 65 23.92 12.78 9.15
C ALA A 65 23.40 11.61 10.02
N PRO A 66 23.07 11.85 11.30
CA PRO A 66 22.45 10.84 12.15
C PRO A 66 21.12 10.35 11.56
N TRP A 67 21.02 9.04 11.31
CA TRP A 67 19.88 8.46 10.60
C TRP A 67 18.54 8.69 11.29
N ASP A 68 18.52 8.67 12.63
CA ASP A 68 17.35 9.00 13.43
C ASP A 68 16.84 10.42 13.14
N LYS A 69 17.72 11.38 12.94
CA LYS A 69 17.38 12.77 12.57
C LYS A 69 16.83 12.87 11.15
N VAL A 70 17.37 12.09 10.22
CA VAL A 70 16.85 12.01 8.84
C VAL A 70 15.40 11.49 8.87
N MET A 71 15.16 10.40 9.60
CA MET A 71 13.83 9.82 9.71
C MET A 71 12.85 10.71 10.47
N GLU A 72 13.27 11.37 11.54
CA GLU A 72 12.45 12.37 12.26
C GLU A 72 12.00 13.50 11.32
N ARG A 73 12.92 13.97 10.47
CA ARG A 73 12.63 15.01 9.50
C ARG A 73 11.70 14.57 8.40
N PHE A 74 11.91 13.34 7.88
CA PHE A 74 11.01 12.74 6.91
C PHE A 74 9.59 12.59 7.45
N VAL A 75 9.44 12.09 8.67
CA VAL A 75 8.13 11.97 9.32
C VAL A 75 7.45 13.34 9.41
N THR A 76 8.18 14.38 9.83
CA THR A 76 7.67 15.75 9.94
C THR A 76 7.16 16.29 8.58
N HIS A 77 7.87 15.99 7.50
CA HIS A 77 7.45 16.40 6.16
C HIS A 77 6.28 15.57 5.66
N TYR A 78 6.35 14.25 5.84
CA TYR A 78 5.29 13.39 5.34
C TYR A 78 3.96 13.58 6.09
N GLU A 79 3.98 13.92 7.38
CA GLU A 79 2.76 14.32 8.10
C GLU A 79 2.10 15.57 7.51
N LYS A 80 2.86 16.45 6.84
CA LYS A 80 2.31 17.63 6.17
C LYS A 80 1.77 17.33 4.78
N THR A 81 2.42 16.42 4.05
CA THR A 81 2.06 16.13 2.65
C THR A 81 1.07 14.98 2.50
N ALA A 82 0.99 14.06 3.46
CA ALA A 82 0.09 12.90 3.40
C ALA A 82 -1.38 13.34 3.24
N GLY A 83 -2.04 12.84 2.19
CA GLY A 83 -3.41 13.14 1.84
C GLY A 83 -3.61 14.46 1.07
N THR A 84 -2.54 15.20 0.73
CA THR A 84 -2.68 16.51 0.06
C THR A 84 -2.76 16.41 -1.46
N HIS A 85 -2.05 15.44 -2.05
CA HIS A 85 -1.95 15.27 -3.51
C HIS A 85 -2.36 13.89 -3.98
N SER A 86 -2.65 12.96 -3.07
CA SER A 86 -3.14 11.63 -3.41
C SER A 86 -4.52 11.66 -4.07
N ARG A 87 -4.79 10.65 -4.89
CA ARG A 87 -6.07 10.48 -5.58
C ARG A 87 -6.47 9.02 -5.59
N ALA A 88 -7.77 8.76 -5.45
CA ALA A 88 -8.27 7.41 -5.68
C ALA A 88 -8.09 7.03 -7.15
N PHE A 89 -7.63 5.82 -7.40
CA PHE A 89 -7.61 5.29 -8.76
C PHE A 89 -9.03 5.16 -9.32
N PRO A 90 -9.20 5.13 -10.65
CA PRO A 90 -10.51 5.02 -11.27
C PRO A 90 -11.32 3.85 -10.69
N HIS A 91 -12.61 4.08 -10.44
CA HIS A 91 -13.58 3.08 -9.98
C HIS A 91 -13.39 2.54 -8.55
N VAL A 92 -12.39 2.99 -7.80
CA VAL A 92 -12.14 2.50 -6.42
C VAL A 92 -13.37 2.71 -5.54
N LEU A 93 -13.87 3.94 -5.45
CA LEU A 93 -15.01 4.27 -4.57
C LEU A 93 -16.27 3.48 -4.92
N ASP A 94 -16.59 3.37 -6.23
CA ASP A 94 -17.74 2.57 -6.70
C ASP A 94 -17.55 1.09 -6.34
N THR A 95 -16.35 0.55 -6.55
CA THR A 95 -16.06 -0.85 -6.26
C THR A 95 -16.16 -1.16 -4.77
N LEU A 96 -15.63 -0.30 -3.89
CA LEU A 96 -15.75 -0.47 -2.44
C LEU A 96 -17.22 -0.48 -2.00
N ASN A 97 -18.01 0.45 -2.53
CA ASN A 97 -19.45 0.52 -2.22
C ASN A 97 -20.20 -0.73 -2.70
N ARG A 98 -19.95 -1.21 -3.91
CA ARG A 98 -20.57 -2.41 -4.47
C ARG A 98 -20.17 -3.67 -3.73
N THR A 99 -18.91 -3.78 -3.32
CA THR A 99 -18.40 -4.89 -2.52
C THR A 99 -19.07 -4.95 -1.16
N ARG A 100 -19.20 -3.79 -0.49
CA ARG A 100 -19.93 -3.68 0.78
C ARG A 100 -21.41 -4.03 0.62
N ALA A 101 -22.06 -3.52 -0.42
CA ALA A 101 -23.48 -3.81 -0.70
C ALA A 101 -23.75 -5.31 -0.98
N ALA A 102 -22.74 -6.04 -1.44
CA ALA A 102 -22.77 -7.50 -1.59
C ALA A 102 -22.51 -8.27 -0.27
N GLY A 103 -22.37 -7.58 0.87
CA GLY A 103 -22.12 -8.21 2.17
C GLY A 103 -20.71 -8.75 2.38
N VAL A 104 -19.77 -8.37 1.51
CA VAL A 104 -18.34 -8.76 1.62
C VAL A 104 -17.63 -7.79 2.56
N LYS A 105 -16.93 -8.33 3.56
CA LYS A 105 -16.06 -7.54 4.44
C LYS A 105 -14.86 -7.01 3.68
N GLN A 106 -14.37 -5.86 4.10
CA GLN A 106 -13.26 -5.17 3.44
C GLN A 106 -12.18 -4.78 4.45
N ALA A 107 -10.93 -5.06 4.12
CA ALA A 107 -9.79 -4.68 4.96
C ALA A 107 -8.67 -4.04 4.14
N ILE A 108 -7.86 -3.23 4.79
CA ILE A 108 -6.56 -2.77 4.28
C ILE A 108 -5.45 -3.58 4.96
N VAL A 109 -4.46 -4.01 4.17
CA VAL A 109 -3.20 -4.58 4.64
C VAL A 109 -2.06 -3.90 3.89
N THR A 110 -1.43 -2.92 4.52
CA THR A 110 -0.43 -2.05 3.91
C THR A 110 0.89 -2.00 4.70
N ASN A 111 2.00 -1.71 4.01
CA ASN A 111 3.29 -1.44 4.67
C ASN A 111 3.45 0.03 5.11
N LYS A 112 2.46 0.87 4.80
CA LYS A 112 2.40 2.26 5.27
C LYS A 112 2.11 2.31 6.77
N GLU A 113 2.78 3.17 7.52
CA GLU A 113 2.57 3.33 8.97
C GLU A 113 1.19 3.93 9.30
N THR A 114 0.67 3.58 10.45
CA THR A 114 -0.68 3.97 10.93
C THR A 114 -0.92 5.48 10.84
N ARG A 115 0.05 6.28 11.27
CA ARG A 115 -0.07 7.76 11.29
C ARG A 115 -0.37 8.36 9.91
N PHE A 116 0.24 7.83 8.87
CA PHE A 116 0.03 8.31 7.50
C PHE A 116 -1.21 7.69 6.87
N THR A 117 -1.44 6.41 7.14
CA THR A 117 -2.63 5.67 6.66
C THR A 117 -3.91 6.33 7.14
N THR A 118 -4.03 6.60 8.43
CA THR A 118 -5.20 7.28 9.02
C THR A 118 -5.47 8.61 8.34
N ARG A 119 -4.43 9.44 8.21
CA ARG A 119 -4.57 10.76 7.59
C ARG A 119 -5.03 10.68 6.13
N VAL A 120 -4.43 9.79 5.35
CA VAL A 120 -4.79 9.61 3.94
C VAL A 120 -6.24 9.11 3.80
N LEU A 121 -6.65 8.13 4.61
CA LEU A 121 -8.04 7.63 4.61
C LEU A 121 -9.05 8.71 5.00
N GLU A 122 -8.76 9.52 6.01
CA GLU A 122 -9.62 10.64 6.44
C GLU A 122 -9.78 11.67 5.32
N GLN A 123 -8.69 12.07 4.65
CA GLN A 123 -8.72 13.05 3.56
C GLN A 123 -9.53 12.58 2.34
N HIS A 124 -9.59 11.27 2.11
CA HIS A 124 -10.36 10.68 1.03
C HIS A 124 -11.78 10.25 1.44
N GLY A 125 -12.20 10.48 2.69
CA GLY A 125 -13.50 10.05 3.20
C GLY A 125 -13.64 8.52 3.26
N LEU A 126 -12.52 7.82 3.43
CA LEU A 126 -12.44 6.35 3.46
C LEU A 126 -12.23 5.78 4.88
N ALA A 127 -12.24 6.61 5.92
CA ALA A 127 -11.99 6.18 7.30
C ALA A 127 -12.93 5.05 7.73
N ASP A 128 -14.21 5.11 7.33
CA ASP A 128 -15.24 4.12 7.65
C ASP A 128 -15.48 3.09 6.52
N ALA A 129 -14.62 3.10 5.50
CA ALA A 129 -14.81 2.21 4.34
C ALA A 129 -14.34 0.77 4.59
N PHE A 130 -13.61 0.53 5.68
CA PHE A 130 -12.98 -0.76 5.95
C PHE A 130 -13.36 -1.28 7.32
N ASP A 131 -13.62 -2.58 7.40
CA ASP A 131 -13.90 -3.29 8.66
C ASP A 131 -12.63 -3.48 9.48
N MET A 132 -11.45 -3.45 8.84
CA MET A 132 -10.14 -3.55 9.47
C MET A 132 -9.07 -2.84 8.66
N VAL A 133 -8.09 -2.26 9.35
CA VAL A 133 -6.89 -1.66 8.74
C VAL A 133 -5.66 -2.18 9.48
N ILE A 134 -4.79 -2.89 8.74
CA ILE A 134 -3.49 -3.36 9.22
C ILE A 134 -2.41 -2.55 8.51
N CYS A 135 -1.64 -1.81 9.29
CA CYS A 135 -0.58 -0.93 8.84
C CYS A 135 0.80 -1.56 9.05
N GLY A 136 1.83 -0.96 8.50
CA GLY A 136 3.21 -1.45 8.58
C GLY A 136 3.79 -1.50 10.00
N ASP A 137 3.16 -0.85 10.95
CA ASP A 137 3.50 -0.79 12.38
C ASP A 137 2.42 -1.43 13.29
N SER A 138 1.38 -2.05 12.72
CA SER A 138 0.33 -2.73 13.50
C SER A 138 0.79 -4.02 14.14
N LEU A 139 1.74 -4.70 13.52
CA LEU A 139 2.29 -5.98 13.98
C LEU A 139 3.83 -5.90 14.00
N PRO A 140 4.51 -6.82 14.72
CA PRO A 140 5.98 -6.88 14.69
C PRO A 140 6.59 -7.19 13.32
N VAL A 141 5.76 -7.63 12.38
CA VAL A 141 6.12 -7.97 11.00
C VAL A 141 5.22 -7.25 10.02
N LYS A 142 5.67 -7.11 8.77
CA LYS A 142 4.93 -6.48 7.68
C LYS A 142 5.05 -7.31 6.40
N LYS A 143 4.34 -6.97 5.32
CA LYS A 143 4.49 -7.62 4.02
C LYS A 143 5.96 -7.61 3.56
N PRO A 144 6.51 -8.72 3.05
CA PRO A 144 5.83 -9.91 2.56
C PRO A 144 5.60 -11.04 3.59
N ASN A 145 5.70 -10.79 4.89
CA ASN A 145 5.43 -11.82 5.88
C ASN A 145 3.93 -12.18 5.90
N PRO A 146 3.52 -13.45 5.71
CA PRO A 146 2.12 -13.85 5.63
C PRO A 146 1.34 -13.62 6.93
N ALA A 147 2.00 -13.51 8.07
CA ALA A 147 1.34 -13.30 9.36
C ALA A 147 0.42 -12.06 9.40
N VAL A 148 0.64 -11.08 8.53
CA VAL A 148 -0.25 -9.91 8.42
C VAL A 148 -1.61 -10.29 7.82
N ILE A 149 -1.62 -11.18 6.84
CA ILE A 149 -2.86 -11.74 6.24
C ILE A 149 -3.50 -12.72 7.20
N ASP A 150 -2.72 -13.63 7.80
CA ASP A 150 -3.23 -14.62 8.76
C ASP A 150 -3.91 -13.93 9.94
N HIS A 151 -3.32 -12.84 10.44
CA HIS A 151 -3.94 -12.01 11.49
C HIS A 151 -5.27 -11.41 11.02
N CYS A 152 -5.32 -10.85 9.80
CA CYS A 152 -6.55 -10.29 9.25
C CYS A 152 -7.64 -11.36 9.14
N LEU A 153 -7.33 -12.53 8.57
CA LEU A 153 -8.25 -13.64 8.43
C LEU A 153 -8.82 -14.09 9.79
N ALA A 154 -7.93 -14.25 10.79
CA ALA A 154 -8.33 -14.67 12.14
C ALA A 154 -9.27 -13.64 12.80
N GLN A 155 -8.94 -12.36 12.74
CA GLN A 155 -9.77 -11.30 13.33
C GLN A 155 -11.12 -11.14 12.61
N MET A 156 -11.14 -11.34 11.30
CA MET A 156 -12.34 -11.24 10.48
C MET A 156 -13.19 -12.51 10.49
N GLY A 157 -12.70 -13.62 11.07
CA GLY A 157 -13.39 -14.91 11.09
C GLY A 157 -13.61 -15.50 9.71
N THR A 158 -12.59 -15.38 8.83
CA THR A 158 -12.65 -15.79 7.42
C THR A 158 -11.53 -16.79 7.13
N SER A 159 -11.79 -17.77 6.28
CA SER A 159 -10.76 -18.70 5.79
C SER A 159 -10.04 -18.14 4.56
N ALA A 160 -8.81 -18.60 4.30
CA ALA A 160 -8.04 -18.19 3.12
C ALA A 160 -8.79 -18.46 1.80
N GLY A 161 -9.56 -19.57 1.73
CA GLY A 161 -10.37 -19.93 0.55
C GLY A 161 -11.57 -19.01 0.29
N GLU A 162 -12.01 -18.21 1.29
CA GLU A 162 -13.10 -17.25 1.17
C GLU A 162 -12.59 -15.80 1.03
N ALA A 163 -11.29 -15.62 0.89
CA ALA A 163 -10.64 -14.32 0.86
C ALA A 163 -9.97 -14.03 -0.49
N LEU A 164 -9.93 -12.75 -0.85
CA LEU A 164 -9.18 -12.20 -1.98
C LEU A 164 -8.22 -11.13 -1.47
N PHE A 165 -6.99 -11.15 -1.95
CA PHE A 165 -6.06 -10.02 -1.80
C PHE A 165 -5.94 -9.26 -3.11
N VAL A 166 -6.05 -7.94 -3.07
CA VAL A 166 -5.88 -7.06 -4.22
C VAL A 166 -4.71 -6.12 -3.95
N GLY A 167 -3.67 -6.22 -4.76
CA GLY A 167 -2.47 -5.39 -4.61
C GLY A 167 -1.92 -4.96 -5.97
N ASP A 168 -0.76 -4.32 -5.97
CA ASP A 168 -0.12 -3.79 -7.16
C ASP A 168 1.35 -4.22 -7.30
N SER A 169 1.87 -4.97 -6.33
CA SER A 169 3.31 -5.24 -6.24
C SER A 169 3.65 -6.72 -6.01
N GLN A 170 4.88 -7.09 -6.35
CA GLN A 170 5.42 -8.42 -6.03
C GLN A 170 5.39 -8.72 -4.53
N ILE A 171 5.41 -7.68 -3.67
CA ILE A 171 5.32 -7.82 -2.22
C ILE A 171 3.94 -8.37 -1.83
N ASP A 172 2.88 -7.85 -2.43
CA ASP A 172 1.51 -8.27 -2.22
C ASP A 172 1.28 -9.70 -2.66
N VAL A 173 1.74 -10.01 -3.89
CA VAL A 173 1.64 -11.35 -4.46
C VAL A 173 2.38 -12.36 -3.59
N ALA A 174 3.60 -12.05 -3.14
CA ALA A 174 4.36 -12.94 -2.25
C ALA A 174 3.67 -13.14 -0.91
N THR A 175 3.08 -12.08 -0.33
CA THR A 175 2.35 -12.17 0.94
C THR A 175 1.13 -13.06 0.82
N ALA A 176 0.28 -12.81 -0.18
CA ALA A 176 -0.95 -13.56 -0.42
C ALA A 176 -0.67 -15.03 -0.71
N LYS A 177 0.29 -15.34 -1.60
CA LYS A 177 0.71 -16.71 -1.90
C LYS A 177 1.18 -17.46 -0.66
N SER A 178 2.01 -16.80 0.17
CA SER A 178 2.51 -17.40 1.40
C SER A 178 1.42 -17.68 2.44
N ALA A 179 0.34 -16.90 2.42
CA ALA A 179 -0.85 -17.09 3.26
C ALA A 179 -1.91 -18.02 2.63
N GLY A 180 -1.69 -18.52 1.40
CA GLY A 180 -2.64 -19.37 0.69
C GLY A 180 -3.91 -18.65 0.24
N VAL A 181 -3.85 -17.32 0.06
CA VAL A 181 -4.95 -16.46 -0.38
C VAL A 181 -4.79 -16.15 -1.86
N VAL A 182 -5.90 -16.18 -2.61
CA VAL A 182 -5.93 -15.75 -4.02
C VAL A 182 -5.53 -14.28 -4.13
N CYS A 183 -4.62 -13.97 -5.05
CA CYS A 183 -4.11 -12.63 -5.29
C CYS A 183 -4.48 -12.14 -6.68
N TRP A 184 -5.22 -11.03 -6.76
CA TRP A 184 -5.38 -10.26 -7.98
C TRP A 184 -4.51 -9.02 -7.92
N ALA A 185 -3.84 -8.72 -9.02
CA ALA A 185 -2.93 -7.58 -9.06
C ALA A 185 -3.34 -6.59 -10.17
N VAL A 186 -3.32 -5.30 -9.81
CA VAL A 186 -3.62 -4.22 -10.74
C VAL A 186 -2.37 -3.82 -11.54
N THR A 187 -2.56 -3.40 -12.81
CA THR A 187 -1.46 -3.01 -13.70
C THR A 187 -0.96 -1.59 -13.51
N TYR A 188 -1.76 -0.73 -12.89
CA TYR A 188 -1.51 0.72 -12.79
C TYR A 188 -0.68 1.15 -11.57
N GLY A 189 -0.31 0.22 -10.71
CA GLY A 189 0.42 0.49 -9.46
C GLY A 189 1.93 0.67 -9.62
N TYR A 190 2.68 0.38 -8.57
CA TYR A 190 4.09 0.78 -8.49
C TYR A 190 5.10 -0.35 -8.74
N ASN A 191 4.82 -1.55 -8.38
CA ASN A 191 5.62 -2.79 -8.54
C ASN A 191 7.15 -2.62 -8.74
N LEU A 192 7.80 -1.71 -8.03
CA LEU A 192 9.26 -1.48 -8.08
C LEU A 192 9.80 -1.26 -9.51
N GLY A 193 9.02 -0.59 -10.37
CA GLY A 193 9.39 -0.33 -11.78
C GLY A 193 9.35 -1.55 -12.70
N LYS A 194 8.72 -2.67 -12.30
CA LYS A 194 8.63 -3.92 -13.07
C LYS A 194 7.18 -4.22 -13.48
N PRO A 195 6.96 -4.95 -14.59
CA PRO A 195 5.64 -5.48 -14.91
C PRO A 195 5.12 -6.36 -13.77
N ILE A 196 3.84 -6.20 -13.41
CA ILE A 196 3.24 -6.98 -12.30
C ILE A 196 3.06 -8.45 -12.67
N GLU A 197 3.00 -8.77 -13.95
CA GLU A 197 2.96 -10.12 -14.50
C GLU A 197 4.16 -10.97 -14.06
N ASP A 198 5.32 -10.33 -13.89
CA ASP A 198 6.55 -11.01 -13.44
C ASP A 198 6.42 -11.59 -12.02
N ALA A 199 5.54 -11.03 -11.19
CA ALA A 199 5.23 -11.55 -9.86
C ALA A 199 4.30 -12.77 -9.89
N MET A 200 3.70 -13.07 -11.06
CA MET A 200 2.77 -14.19 -11.26
C MET A 200 1.61 -14.21 -10.28
N PRO A 201 0.79 -13.15 -10.17
CA PRO A 201 -0.45 -13.18 -9.39
C PRO A 201 -1.43 -14.21 -9.99
N ASP A 202 -2.45 -14.63 -9.25
CA ASP A 202 -3.48 -15.52 -9.78
C ASP A 202 -4.29 -14.87 -10.90
N ARG A 203 -4.39 -13.54 -10.88
CA ARG A 203 -4.99 -12.76 -11.96
C ARG A 203 -4.41 -11.34 -12.02
N VAL A 204 -4.13 -10.87 -13.23
CA VAL A 204 -3.85 -9.47 -13.52
C VAL A 204 -5.14 -8.79 -13.97
N ILE A 205 -5.42 -7.61 -13.43
CA ILE A 205 -6.61 -6.81 -13.74
C ILE A 205 -6.19 -5.38 -14.11
N GLU A 206 -6.82 -4.83 -15.15
CA GLU A 206 -6.57 -3.45 -15.61
C GLU A 206 -7.28 -2.42 -14.72
N ASP A 207 -8.35 -2.83 -14.06
CA ASP A 207 -9.06 -2.03 -13.08
C ASP A 207 -9.76 -2.89 -12.01
N ILE A 208 -10.13 -2.23 -10.92
CA ILE A 208 -10.67 -2.87 -9.72
C ILE A 208 -12.14 -3.29 -9.82
N ARG A 209 -12.89 -2.89 -10.87
CA ARG A 209 -14.33 -3.15 -11.02
C ARG A 209 -14.71 -4.63 -11.03
N GLY A 210 -13.74 -5.48 -11.38
CA GLY A 210 -13.93 -6.93 -11.40
C GLY A 210 -14.00 -7.59 -10.02
N VAL A 211 -13.52 -6.93 -8.96
CA VAL A 211 -13.40 -7.50 -7.60
C VAL A 211 -14.72 -8.10 -7.07
N PRO A 212 -15.89 -7.45 -7.17
CA PRO A 212 -17.13 -8.05 -6.68
C PRO A 212 -17.52 -9.36 -7.39
N SER A 213 -17.04 -9.59 -8.63
CA SER A 213 -17.34 -10.82 -9.37
C SER A 213 -16.65 -12.06 -8.81
N PHE A 214 -15.53 -11.90 -8.10
CA PHE A 214 -14.84 -12.99 -7.41
C PHE A 214 -15.77 -13.71 -6.42
N PHE A 215 -16.51 -12.94 -5.66
CA PHE A 215 -17.40 -13.48 -4.61
C PHE A 215 -18.71 -14.07 -5.14
N ARG A 216 -19.22 -13.58 -6.27
CA ARG A 216 -20.42 -14.16 -6.92
C ARG A 216 -20.17 -15.55 -7.48
N ALA A 217 -18.96 -15.90 -7.83
CA ALA A 217 -18.58 -17.22 -8.33
C ALA A 217 -18.44 -18.25 -7.19
N MET A 218 -18.56 -17.83 -5.94
CA MET A 218 -18.47 -18.68 -4.74
C MET A 218 -19.86 -19.01 -4.15
N GLU A 219 -20.94 -18.39 -4.65
CA GLU A 219 -22.34 -18.72 -4.33
C GLU A 219 -22.82 -19.90 -5.18
#